data_a6b072cd9918b75b395f5f38810fc86e
#
_entry.id   a6b072cd9918b75b395f5f38810fc86e
#
_cell.length_a   1.000
_cell.length_b   1.000
_cell.length_c   1.000
_cell.angle_alpha   90.00
_cell.angle_beta   90.00
_cell.angle_gamma   90.00
#
_symmetry.space_group_name_H-M   'P 1'
#
loop_
_entity.id
_entity.type
_entity.pdbx_description
1 polymer ?
#
loop_
_entity_poly.entity_id
_entity_poly.type
_entity_poly.pdbx_seq_one_letter_code
_entity_poly.pdbx_strand_id
1 'polypeptide(L)'
;VFELTVLPVERGTQVLTLNATADLGLTTEAKGQVVVEGLAELAFTIGQDNGTIEVGSSSTYTVQVTNIGNNPDKDVRLAVQLPAGAQVLKVYDAPVQYRAEGNQILFEPIPEMRSKDQHTFRFQVKHTQAGSLIVRTQLTSVNWPVAVVKEEGTLVYNDQN
;
A
#
# COMPACT_ATOMS: atom_id res chain seq x y z
N VAL A 1 33.55 -19.30 -24.40
CA VAL A 1 32.24 -19.17 -23.73
C VAL A 1 32.06 -17.71 -23.41
N PHE A 2 30.92 -17.13 -23.81
CA PHE A 2 30.54 -15.78 -23.46
C PHE A 2 29.38 -15.86 -22.44
N GLU A 3 29.45 -15.08 -21.38
CA GLU A 3 28.41 -14.94 -20.41
C GLU A 3 27.80 -13.55 -20.53
N LEU A 4 26.48 -13.48 -20.63
CA LEU A 4 25.72 -12.24 -20.74
C LEU A 4 24.75 -12.14 -19.57
N THR A 5 24.91 -11.11 -18.75
CA THR A 5 23.95 -10.78 -17.69
C THR A 5 23.01 -9.70 -18.19
N VAL A 6 21.71 -9.96 -18.10
CA VAL A 6 20.66 -9.01 -18.52
C VAL A 6 19.75 -8.70 -17.34
N LEU A 7 19.36 -7.44 -17.20
CA LEU A 7 18.36 -6.98 -16.25
C LEU A 7 17.04 -6.78 -16.98
N PRO A 8 16.00 -7.57 -16.68
CA PRO A 8 14.70 -7.38 -17.30
C PRO A 8 14.04 -6.10 -16.78
N VAL A 9 13.51 -5.29 -17.68
CA VAL A 9 12.82 -4.03 -17.35
C VAL A 9 11.30 -4.10 -17.58
N GLU A 10 10.85 -5.10 -18.36
CA GLU A 10 9.43 -5.30 -18.66
C GLU A 10 9.04 -6.75 -18.45
N ARG A 11 7.77 -6.95 -18.00
CA ARG A 11 7.20 -8.30 -17.85
C ARG A 11 6.86 -8.91 -19.22
N GLY A 12 6.78 -10.22 -19.23
CA GLY A 12 6.40 -11.01 -20.42
C GLY A 12 7.54 -11.84 -20.96
N THR A 13 7.30 -12.45 -22.10
CA THR A 13 8.33 -13.25 -22.78
C THR A 13 9.27 -12.32 -23.55
N GLN A 14 10.52 -12.27 -23.09
CA GLN A 14 11.59 -11.53 -23.75
C GLN A 14 12.40 -12.48 -24.60
N VAL A 15 12.67 -12.10 -25.86
CA VAL A 15 13.50 -12.88 -26.79
C VAL A 15 14.85 -12.19 -26.92
N LEU A 16 15.90 -12.91 -26.57
CA LEU A 16 17.29 -12.50 -26.79
C LEU A 16 17.79 -13.12 -28.07
N THR A 17 18.23 -12.28 -29.00
CA THR A 17 18.87 -12.74 -30.25
C THR A 17 20.34 -12.39 -30.19
N LEU A 18 21.20 -13.39 -30.33
CA LEU A 18 22.64 -13.24 -30.39
C LEU A 18 23.10 -13.56 -31.83
N ASN A 19 23.79 -12.61 -32.42
CA ASN A 19 24.41 -12.78 -33.75
C ASN A 19 25.92 -12.79 -33.57
N ALA A 20 26.56 -13.78 -34.12
CA ALA A 20 28.03 -13.87 -34.19
C ALA A 20 28.49 -13.91 -35.63
N THR A 21 29.53 -13.13 -35.93
CA THR A 21 30.21 -13.11 -37.23
C THR A 21 31.67 -13.48 -37.06
N ALA A 22 32.18 -14.26 -37.99
CA ALA A 22 33.59 -14.64 -38.02
C ALA A 22 34.21 -14.26 -39.39
N ASP A 23 35.53 -14.38 -39.51
CA ASP A 23 36.24 -14.17 -40.75
C ASP A 23 35.66 -15.05 -41.85
N LEU A 24 35.78 -14.62 -43.10
CA LEU A 24 35.21 -15.26 -44.29
C LEU A 24 33.68 -15.14 -44.41
N GLY A 25 33.05 -14.22 -43.68
CA GLY A 25 31.60 -13.94 -43.78
C GLY A 25 30.71 -15.00 -43.16
N LEU A 26 31.25 -15.86 -42.31
CA LEU A 26 30.44 -16.82 -41.54
C LEU A 26 29.62 -16.10 -40.50
N THR A 27 28.31 -16.34 -40.50
CA THR A 27 27.38 -15.77 -39.49
C THR A 27 26.58 -16.88 -38.85
N THR A 28 26.31 -16.72 -37.56
CA THR A 28 25.37 -17.59 -36.81
C THR A 28 24.48 -16.76 -35.92
N GLU A 29 23.26 -17.24 -35.76
CA GLU A 29 22.26 -16.65 -34.88
C GLU A 29 21.84 -17.66 -33.80
N ALA A 30 21.74 -17.22 -32.57
CA ALA A 30 21.15 -18.00 -31.47
C ALA A 30 20.05 -17.18 -30.84
N LYS A 31 18.93 -17.83 -30.50
CA LYS A 31 17.80 -17.21 -29.77
C LYS A 31 17.59 -17.90 -28.43
N GLY A 32 17.42 -17.07 -27.40
CA GLY A 32 17.00 -17.50 -26.10
C GLY A 32 15.70 -16.79 -25.69
N GLN A 33 14.87 -17.45 -24.91
CA GLN A 33 13.67 -16.85 -24.32
C GLN A 33 13.82 -16.80 -22.82
N VAL A 34 13.42 -15.66 -22.23
CA VAL A 34 13.29 -15.46 -20.78
C VAL A 34 11.88 -15.00 -20.50
N VAL A 35 11.18 -15.71 -19.61
CA VAL A 35 9.87 -15.27 -19.10
C VAL A 35 10.11 -14.43 -17.86
N VAL A 36 9.74 -13.17 -17.95
CA VAL A 36 9.82 -12.22 -16.84
C VAL A 36 8.45 -12.14 -16.18
N GLU A 37 8.34 -12.69 -14.98
CA GLU A 37 7.12 -12.60 -14.19
C GLU A 37 7.10 -11.27 -13.44
N GLY A 38 5.92 -10.64 -13.41
CA GLY A 38 5.71 -9.44 -12.62
C GLY A 38 5.35 -9.79 -11.18
N LEU A 39 5.69 -8.91 -10.26
CA LEU A 39 5.29 -8.98 -8.86
C LEU A 39 4.34 -7.83 -8.55
N ALA A 40 3.21 -8.15 -7.93
CA ALA A 40 2.37 -7.14 -7.27
C ALA A 40 2.96 -6.87 -5.89
N GLU A 41 3.23 -5.62 -5.60
CA GLU A 41 3.80 -5.19 -4.31
C GLU A 41 3.10 -3.93 -3.83
N LEU A 42 2.48 -4.01 -2.65
CA LEU A 42 1.80 -2.89 -2.05
C LEU A 42 2.71 -2.23 -1.00
N ALA A 43 2.83 -0.92 -1.06
CA ALA A 43 3.34 -0.11 0.02
C ALA A 43 2.19 0.70 0.61
N PHE A 44 2.11 0.81 1.93
CA PHE A 44 1.17 1.73 2.53
C PHE A 44 1.78 2.45 3.73
N THR A 45 1.27 3.65 3.99
CA THR A 45 1.67 4.50 5.12
C THR A 45 0.44 5.00 5.84
N ILE A 46 0.58 5.25 7.13
CA ILE A 46 -0.38 6.01 7.93
C ILE A 46 0.36 7.19 8.56
N GLY A 47 -0.29 8.32 8.63
CA GLY A 47 0.18 9.51 9.32
C GLY A 47 -0.99 10.34 9.81
N GLN A 48 -0.72 11.33 10.64
CA GLN A 48 -1.71 12.23 11.22
C GLN A 48 -1.24 13.68 11.20
N ASP A 49 -2.19 14.61 11.31
CA ASP A 49 -1.92 16.05 11.31
C ASP A 49 -1.40 16.57 12.67
N ASN A 50 -1.81 15.95 13.78
CA ASN A 50 -1.47 16.40 15.15
C ASN A 50 -1.15 15.20 16.04
N GLY A 51 0.12 15.03 16.41
CA GLY A 51 0.59 13.94 17.28
C GLY A 51 0.30 14.13 18.77
N THR A 52 -0.04 15.37 19.18
CA THR A 52 -0.36 15.72 20.58
C THR A 52 -1.55 16.66 20.60
N ILE A 53 -2.62 16.28 21.28
CA ILE A 53 -3.88 17.04 21.31
C ILE A 53 -4.54 16.97 22.68
N GLU A 54 -5.46 17.90 22.93
CA GLU A 54 -6.30 17.91 24.13
C GLU A 54 -7.50 16.95 24.01
N VAL A 55 -7.94 16.40 25.13
CA VAL A 55 -9.17 15.62 25.22
C VAL A 55 -10.36 16.41 24.66
N GLY A 56 -11.16 15.76 23.81
CA GLY A 56 -12.28 16.38 23.11
C GLY A 56 -11.92 16.93 21.74
N SER A 57 -10.63 17.08 21.44
CA SER A 57 -10.14 17.49 20.12
C SER A 57 -10.12 16.33 19.12
N SER A 58 -9.86 16.63 17.87
CA SER A 58 -9.81 15.65 16.80
C SER A 58 -8.52 15.74 16.01
N SER A 59 -8.06 14.58 15.50
CA SER A 59 -6.96 14.44 14.55
C SER A 59 -7.45 13.90 13.23
N THR A 60 -6.80 14.30 12.16
CA THR A 60 -7.03 13.76 10.80
C THR A 60 -5.94 12.76 10.47
N TYR A 61 -6.34 11.54 10.19
CA TYR A 61 -5.44 10.48 9.75
C TYR A 61 -5.50 10.36 8.24
N THR A 62 -4.34 10.14 7.64
CA THR A 62 -4.19 9.89 6.20
C THR A 62 -3.47 8.58 6.00
N VAL A 63 -4.12 7.66 5.28
CA VAL A 63 -3.53 6.39 4.83
C VAL A 63 -3.34 6.48 3.33
N GLN A 64 -2.14 6.18 2.85
CA GLN A 64 -1.84 6.07 1.43
C GLN A 64 -1.45 4.64 1.11
N VAL A 65 -2.06 4.08 0.08
CA VAL A 65 -1.75 2.74 -0.45
C VAL A 65 -1.28 2.91 -1.88
N THR A 66 -0.12 2.34 -2.21
CA THR A 66 0.49 2.44 -3.54
C THR A 66 0.91 1.05 -4.01
N ASN A 67 0.56 0.68 -5.23
CA ASN A 67 1.15 -0.50 -5.85
C ASN A 67 2.50 -0.13 -6.47
N ILE A 68 3.59 -0.47 -5.78
CA ILE A 68 4.97 -0.23 -6.22
C ILE A 68 5.52 -1.34 -7.10
N GLY A 69 4.78 -2.44 -7.22
CA GLY A 69 5.09 -3.55 -8.11
C GLY A 69 4.80 -3.24 -9.58
N ASN A 70 5.13 -4.18 -10.44
CA ASN A 70 4.90 -4.08 -11.89
C ASN A 70 3.71 -4.94 -12.37
N ASN A 71 3.03 -5.63 -11.46
CA ASN A 71 1.77 -6.34 -11.70
C ASN A 71 0.60 -5.67 -10.95
N PRO A 72 -0.62 -5.75 -11.48
CA PRO A 72 -1.80 -5.34 -10.73
C PRO A 72 -2.02 -6.26 -9.52
N ASP A 73 -2.50 -5.69 -8.42
CA ASP A 73 -3.05 -6.42 -7.29
C ASP A 73 -4.57 -6.30 -7.28
N LYS A 74 -5.24 -7.27 -6.68
CA LYS A 74 -6.71 -7.33 -6.65
C LYS A 74 -7.23 -7.51 -5.24
N ASP A 75 -8.50 -7.09 -5.07
CA ASP A 75 -9.22 -7.23 -3.80
C ASP A 75 -8.45 -6.59 -2.63
N VAL A 76 -7.94 -5.38 -2.85
CA VAL A 76 -7.16 -4.65 -1.85
C VAL A 76 -8.11 -4.09 -0.79
N ARG A 77 -7.97 -4.54 0.46
CA ARG A 77 -8.86 -4.21 1.58
C ARG A 77 -8.10 -3.47 2.66
N LEU A 78 -8.64 -2.33 3.05
CA LEU A 78 -8.17 -1.55 4.18
C LEU A 78 -9.19 -1.59 5.32
N ALA A 79 -8.72 -1.89 6.51
CA ALA A 79 -9.50 -1.77 7.74
C ALA A 79 -8.73 -0.90 8.74
N VAL A 80 -9.46 -0.08 9.48
CA VAL A 80 -8.91 0.77 10.54
C VAL A 80 -9.55 0.37 11.86
N GLN A 81 -8.72 0.08 12.85
CA GLN A 81 -9.12 -0.17 14.22
C GLN A 81 -8.77 1.03 15.08
N LEU A 82 -9.78 1.64 15.68
CA LEU A 82 -9.62 2.75 16.62
C LEU A 82 -9.46 2.23 18.05
N PRO A 83 -8.67 2.90 18.89
CA PRO A 83 -8.58 2.58 20.32
C PRO A 83 -9.87 2.95 21.06
N ALA A 84 -10.03 2.44 22.27
CA ALA A 84 -11.07 2.92 23.18
C ALA A 84 -10.89 4.43 23.42
N GLY A 85 -11.99 5.16 23.51
CA GLY A 85 -11.96 6.61 23.67
C GLY A 85 -11.72 7.39 22.37
N ALA A 86 -11.78 6.72 21.22
CA ALA A 86 -11.71 7.35 19.90
C ALA A 86 -13.01 7.10 19.12
N GLN A 87 -13.50 8.11 18.43
CA GLN A 87 -14.74 8.06 17.64
C GLN A 87 -14.52 8.64 16.25
N VAL A 88 -15.01 7.94 15.24
CA VAL A 88 -15.00 8.46 13.86
C VAL A 88 -15.96 9.64 13.78
N LEU A 89 -15.47 10.79 13.34
CA LEU A 89 -16.31 11.95 13.03
C LEU A 89 -16.70 11.97 11.56
N LYS A 90 -15.74 11.76 10.68
CA LYS A 90 -15.93 11.88 9.23
C LYS A 90 -14.86 11.12 8.47
N VAL A 91 -15.23 10.56 7.32
CA VAL A 91 -14.30 10.14 6.28
C VAL A 91 -14.41 11.16 5.15
N TYR A 92 -13.28 11.77 4.79
CA TYR A 92 -13.24 12.84 3.78
C TYR A 92 -13.03 12.30 2.37
N ASP A 93 -11.97 11.49 2.24
CA ASP A 93 -11.56 10.91 0.97
C ASP A 93 -11.46 9.40 1.14
N ALA A 94 -12.06 8.69 0.22
CA ALA A 94 -11.88 7.25 0.07
C ALA A 94 -12.20 6.89 -1.39
N PRO A 95 -11.40 6.03 -2.03
CA PRO A 95 -11.65 5.60 -3.40
C PRO A 95 -12.86 4.66 -3.50
N VAL A 96 -13.33 4.15 -2.37
CA VAL A 96 -14.41 3.18 -2.24
C VAL A 96 -15.34 3.56 -1.10
N GLN A 97 -16.49 2.92 -1.02
CA GLN A 97 -17.42 3.11 0.09
C GLN A 97 -16.85 2.54 1.39
N TYR A 98 -17.37 2.99 2.50
CA TYR A 98 -16.98 2.54 3.83
C TYR A 98 -18.18 2.36 4.74
N ARG A 99 -17.97 1.62 5.82
CA ARG A 99 -18.88 1.54 6.96
C ARG A 99 -18.10 1.67 8.25
N ALA A 100 -18.68 2.37 9.22
CA ALA A 100 -18.13 2.47 10.56
C ALA A 100 -18.96 1.60 11.48
N GLU A 101 -18.31 0.65 12.15
CA GLU A 101 -18.95 -0.29 13.09
C GLU A 101 -18.18 -0.26 14.41
N GLY A 102 -18.82 0.34 15.45
CA GLY A 102 -18.17 0.48 16.75
C GLY A 102 -16.89 1.32 16.64
N ASN A 103 -15.76 0.70 16.92
CA ASN A 103 -14.43 1.32 16.83
C ASN A 103 -13.64 0.90 15.58
N GLN A 104 -14.33 0.49 14.52
CA GLN A 104 -13.71 0.10 13.26
C GLN A 104 -14.24 0.92 12.08
N ILE A 105 -13.37 1.19 11.12
CA ILE A 105 -13.74 1.68 9.80
C ILE A 105 -13.34 0.58 8.80
N LEU A 106 -14.33 0.06 8.09
CA LEU A 106 -14.16 -0.97 7.08
C LEU A 106 -14.41 -0.35 5.72
N PHE A 107 -13.40 -0.33 4.86
CA PHE A 107 -13.52 0.12 3.48
C PHE A 107 -13.87 -1.05 2.57
N GLU A 108 -14.75 -0.81 1.60
CA GLU A 108 -15.03 -1.81 0.56
C GLU A 108 -13.74 -2.12 -0.21
N PRO A 109 -13.62 -3.34 -0.74
CA PRO A 109 -12.41 -3.72 -1.47
C PRO A 109 -12.20 -2.84 -2.71
N ILE A 110 -10.95 -2.43 -2.95
CA ILE A 110 -10.54 -1.89 -4.25
C ILE A 110 -10.40 -3.08 -5.18
N PRO A 111 -11.21 -3.18 -6.26
CA PRO A 111 -11.23 -4.37 -7.11
C PRO A 111 -9.89 -4.67 -7.77
N GLU A 112 -9.18 -3.63 -8.21
CA GLU A 112 -7.89 -3.73 -8.86
C GLU A 112 -7.06 -2.46 -8.58
N MET A 113 -5.80 -2.64 -8.22
CA MET A 113 -4.77 -1.59 -8.18
C MET A 113 -3.69 -1.92 -9.21
N ARG A 114 -3.64 -1.16 -10.28
CA ARG A 114 -2.61 -1.31 -11.33
C ARG A 114 -1.24 -0.88 -10.80
N SER A 115 -0.20 -1.28 -11.52
CA SER A 115 1.15 -0.77 -11.23
C SER A 115 1.16 0.75 -11.15
N LYS A 116 1.74 1.29 -10.08
CA LYS A 116 1.84 2.72 -9.74
C LYS A 116 0.54 3.42 -9.35
N ASP A 117 -0.60 2.71 -9.32
CA ASP A 117 -1.81 3.27 -8.75
C ASP A 117 -1.59 3.62 -7.28
N GLN A 118 -2.12 4.78 -6.89
CA GLN A 118 -2.10 5.26 -5.52
C GLN A 118 -3.50 5.67 -5.09
N HIS A 119 -3.91 5.23 -3.91
CA HIS A 119 -5.16 5.59 -3.29
C HIS A 119 -4.91 6.20 -1.92
N THR A 120 -5.70 7.22 -1.60
CA THR A 120 -5.64 7.93 -0.32
C THR A 120 -6.96 7.76 0.41
N PHE A 121 -6.86 7.46 1.70
CA PHE A 121 -7.98 7.39 2.63
C PHE A 121 -7.73 8.43 3.72
N ARG A 122 -8.69 9.31 3.94
CA ARG A 122 -8.58 10.38 4.94
C ARG A 122 -9.80 10.39 5.84
N PHE A 123 -9.57 10.28 7.14
CA PHE A 123 -10.64 10.24 8.12
C PHE A 123 -10.27 11.04 9.38
N GLN A 124 -11.27 11.63 10.02
CA GLN A 124 -11.13 12.40 11.23
C GLN A 124 -11.67 11.61 12.41
N VAL A 125 -10.90 11.63 13.50
CA VAL A 125 -11.19 10.91 14.75
C VAL A 125 -11.19 11.89 15.89
N LYS A 126 -12.25 11.88 16.72
CA LYS A 126 -12.34 12.61 17.97
C LYS A 126 -11.81 11.73 19.09
N HIS A 127 -10.98 12.31 19.95
CA HIS A 127 -10.39 11.64 21.10
C HIS A 127 -11.09 12.08 22.40
N THR A 128 -11.71 11.15 23.09
CA THR A 128 -12.55 11.42 24.28
C THR A 128 -11.89 11.03 25.59
N GLN A 129 -10.72 10.41 25.54
CA GLN A 129 -9.96 9.98 26.71
C GLN A 129 -8.50 10.40 26.58
N ALA A 130 -7.88 10.76 27.71
CA ALA A 130 -6.45 11.02 27.78
C ALA A 130 -5.64 9.73 27.73
N GLY A 131 -4.45 9.82 27.17
CA GLY A 131 -3.49 8.72 27.08
C GLY A 131 -2.79 8.65 25.73
N SER A 132 -1.93 7.67 25.58
CA SER A 132 -1.34 7.35 24.29
C SER A 132 -2.31 6.42 23.52
N LEU A 133 -2.99 6.98 22.53
CA LEU A 133 -4.01 6.29 21.74
C LEU A 133 -3.42 5.86 20.40
N ILE A 134 -3.53 4.57 20.09
CA ILE A 134 -2.93 3.97 18.90
C ILE A 134 -4.05 3.59 17.91
N VAL A 135 -4.01 4.19 16.73
CA VAL A 135 -4.83 3.80 15.57
C VAL A 135 -4.07 2.73 14.78
N ARG A 136 -4.75 1.62 14.52
CA ARG A 136 -4.20 0.47 13.81
C ARG A 136 -4.83 0.36 12.43
N THR A 137 -4.02 0.22 11.40
CA THR A 137 -4.48 -0.03 10.04
C THR A 137 -4.01 -1.40 9.58
N GLN A 138 -4.89 -2.10 8.86
CA GLN A 138 -4.63 -3.44 8.33
C GLN A 138 -4.91 -3.45 6.83
N LEU A 139 -3.95 -3.93 6.06
CA LEU A 139 -4.05 -4.06 4.61
C LEU A 139 -3.92 -5.54 4.22
N THR A 140 -4.85 -6.01 3.39
CA THR A 140 -4.81 -7.33 2.75
C THR A 140 -5.11 -7.21 1.26
N SER A 141 -4.70 -8.20 0.50
CA SER A 141 -5.04 -8.32 -0.92
C SER A 141 -4.97 -9.79 -1.34
N VAL A 142 -5.24 -10.08 -2.62
CA VAL A 142 -5.05 -11.43 -3.18
C VAL A 142 -3.60 -11.89 -3.03
N ASN A 143 -2.64 -11.01 -3.28
CA ASN A 143 -1.21 -11.35 -3.15
C ASN A 143 -0.68 -11.23 -1.71
N TRP A 144 -1.42 -10.51 -0.85
CA TRP A 144 -1.11 -10.37 0.57
C TRP A 144 -2.27 -10.86 1.45
N PRO A 145 -2.49 -12.19 1.52
CA PRO A 145 -3.60 -12.76 2.29
C PRO A 145 -3.41 -12.64 3.81
N VAL A 146 -2.16 -12.46 4.26
CA VAL A 146 -1.84 -12.16 5.65
C VAL A 146 -1.80 -10.64 5.81
N ALA A 147 -2.59 -10.12 6.76
CA ALA A 147 -2.69 -8.68 6.97
C ALA A 147 -1.35 -8.06 7.35
N VAL A 148 -0.97 -7.01 6.63
CA VAL A 148 0.11 -6.13 7.04
C VAL A 148 -0.48 -5.02 7.90
N VAL A 149 0.10 -4.82 9.09
CA VAL A 149 -0.41 -3.88 10.09
C VAL A 149 0.54 -2.70 10.21
N LYS A 150 -0.03 -1.48 10.26
CA LYS A 150 0.67 -0.25 10.63
C LYS A 150 -0.09 0.50 11.69
N GLU A 151 0.64 1.18 12.55
CA GLU A 151 0.12 1.87 13.71
C GLU A 151 0.56 3.33 13.70
N GLU A 152 -0.32 4.20 14.20
CA GLU A 152 -0.04 5.61 14.40
C GLU A 152 -0.55 6.04 15.77
N GLY A 153 0.32 6.67 16.56
CA GLY A 153 0.06 7.04 17.94
C GLY A 153 -0.26 8.52 18.10
N THR A 154 -1.29 8.85 18.87
CA THR A 154 -1.64 10.21 19.29
C THR A 154 -1.56 10.32 20.80
N LEU A 155 -0.81 11.29 21.30
CA LEU A 155 -0.81 11.63 22.73
C LEU A 155 -1.96 12.59 23.02
N VAL A 156 -2.90 12.13 23.83
CA VAL A 156 -4.06 12.93 24.25
C VAL A 156 -3.89 13.33 25.72
N TYR A 157 -3.89 14.61 26.00
CA TYR A 157 -3.72 15.12 27.36
C TYR A 157 -4.97 15.82 27.86
N ASN A 158 -5.12 15.85 29.18
CA ASN A 158 -6.09 16.74 29.85
C ASN A 158 -5.39 18.04 30.21
N ASP A 159 -5.94 19.15 29.75
CA ASP A 159 -5.56 20.43 30.30
C ASP A 159 -6.32 20.58 31.65
N GLN A 160 -5.67 20.20 32.74
CA GLN A 160 -6.18 20.46 34.08
C GLN A 160 -5.67 21.83 34.51
N ASN A 161 -6.48 22.84 34.27
CA ASN A 161 -6.38 24.13 34.99
C ASN A 161 -7.01 24.05 36.35
#